data_c7f52bb611d373ea52838c330a2d0cf3
#
_entry.id   c7f52bb611d373ea52838c330a2d0cf3
#
_cell.length_a   1.000
_cell.length_b   1.000
_cell.length_c   1.000
_cell.angle_alpha   90.00
_cell.angle_beta   90.00
_cell.angle_gamma   90.00
#
_symmetry.space_group_name_H-M   'P 1'
#
loop_
_entity.id
_entity.type
_entity.pdbx_description
1 polymer ?
#
loop_
_entity_poly.entity_id
_entity_poly.type
_entity_poly.pdbx_seq_one_letter_code
_entity_poly.pdbx_strand_id
1 'polypeptide(L)'
;NDHAKFLSEMTKNGIKVLAIPEVFDAKKVKNRAFCKEIESMHGYKVGGFKVFVLSVVHDVPCVGFIIEHEEMGRLLFITDTMMLEYNIPNLDHIMIEANYSDDILQENIDNGIMPLSMRDRLLHSHMEIKTTEDVLKSTDLRNVREVILLHLSARNSNAEQFSQSIRKIAGKPTYVAKSGLKLD
;
A
#
# COMPACT_ATOMS: atom_id res chain seq x y z
N ASN A 1 -12.05 -4.34 -2.17
CA ASN A 1 -12.50 -5.29 -3.21
C ASN A 1 -11.58 -5.37 -4.43
N ASP A 2 -10.88 -4.33 -4.76
CA ASP A 2 -9.99 -4.18 -5.93
C ASP A 2 -8.69 -4.98 -5.80
N HIS A 3 -8.08 -5.04 -4.63
CA HIS A 3 -6.85 -5.82 -4.37
C HIS A 3 -7.05 -7.35 -4.37
N ALA A 4 -8.27 -7.85 -4.21
CA ALA A 4 -8.57 -9.28 -4.17
C ALA A 4 -9.55 -9.73 -5.29
N LYS A 5 -9.67 -8.96 -6.38
CA LYS A 5 -10.64 -9.22 -7.45
C LYS A 5 -10.47 -10.60 -8.08
N PHE A 6 -9.25 -11.01 -8.35
CA PHE A 6 -8.93 -12.26 -9.06
C PHE A 6 -8.57 -13.43 -8.14
N LEU A 7 -8.71 -13.29 -6.81
CA LEU A 7 -8.30 -14.30 -5.83
C LEU A 7 -8.92 -15.68 -6.13
N SER A 8 -10.24 -15.73 -6.38
CA SER A 8 -10.94 -16.97 -6.66
C SER A 8 -10.50 -17.63 -7.98
N GLU A 9 -10.07 -16.84 -8.95
CA GLU A 9 -9.53 -17.34 -10.22
C GLU A 9 -8.13 -17.90 -10.04
N MET A 10 -7.27 -17.18 -9.29
CA MET A 10 -5.92 -17.64 -8.97
C MET A 10 -5.94 -19.00 -8.26
N THR A 11 -6.78 -19.14 -7.23
CA THR A 11 -6.88 -20.40 -6.46
C THR A 11 -7.47 -21.55 -7.30
N LYS A 12 -8.42 -21.29 -8.19
CA LYS A 12 -8.94 -22.30 -9.14
C LYS A 12 -7.86 -22.79 -10.11
N ASN A 13 -6.92 -21.95 -10.48
CA ASN A 13 -5.79 -22.30 -11.35
C ASN A 13 -4.58 -22.86 -10.60
N GLY A 14 -4.74 -23.22 -9.33
CA GLY A 14 -3.69 -23.87 -8.53
C GLY A 14 -2.62 -22.90 -7.98
N ILE A 15 -2.84 -21.58 -8.09
CA ILE A 15 -1.94 -20.59 -7.55
C ILE A 15 -2.23 -20.44 -6.05
N LYS A 16 -1.20 -20.66 -5.21
CA LYS A 16 -1.32 -20.47 -3.78
C LYS A 16 -1.42 -19.00 -3.43
N VAL A 17 -2.45 -18.62 -2.68
CA VAL A 17 -2.70 -17.26 -2.21
C VAL A 17 -2.60 -17.22 -0.69
N LEU A 18 -1.86 -16.22 -0.19
CA LEU A 18 -1.78 -15.91 1.23
C LEU A 18 -2.63 -14.66 1.49
N ALA A 19 -3.57 -14.75 2.43
CA ALA A 19 -4.38 -13.63 2.87
C ALA A 19 -4.91 -13.84 4.28
N ILE A 20 -5.36 -12.77 4.93
CA ILE A 20 -6.10 -12.88 6.20
C ILE A 20 -7.44 -13.58 5.97
N PRO A 21 -7.99 -14.28 6.98
CA PRO A 21 -9.24 -15.06 6.84
C PRO A 21 -10.40 -14.25 6.27
N GLU A 22 -10.53 -12.99 6.69
CA GLU A 22 -11.60 -12.07 6.30
C GLU A 22 -11.63 -11.82 4.78
N VAL A 23 -10.47 -11.84 4.12
CA VAL A 23 -10.39 -11.69 2.65
C VAL A 23 -10.97 -12.92 1.95
N PHE A 24 -10.66 -14.12 2.44
CA PHE A 24 -11.22 -15.36 1.87
C PHE A 24 -12.73 -15.46 2.09
N ASP A 25 -13.22 -15.00 3.25
CA ASP A 25 -14.64 -15.01 3.57
C ASP A 25 -15.40 -13.97 2.74
N ALA A 26 -14.89 -12.75 2.63
CA ALA A 26 -15.48 -11.70 1.80
C ALA A 26 -15.56 -12.10 0.32
N LYS A 27 -14.57 -12.86 -0.19
CA LYS A 27 -14.55 -13.40 -1.55
C LYS A 27 -15.30 -14.74 -1.72
N LYS A 28 -15.88 -15.27 -0.64
CA LYS A 28 -16.64 -16.54 -0.64
C LYS A 28 -15.89 -17.70 -1.29
N VAL A 29 -14.58 -17.80 -0.98
CA VAL A 29 -13.73 -18.86 -1.55
C VAL A 29 -14.12 -20.21 -0.95
N LYS A 30 -14.77 -21.06 -1.75
CA LYS A 30 -15.27 -22.37 -1.33
C LYS A 30 -14.17 -23.42 -1.21
N ASN A 31 -13.27 -23.48 -2.19
CA ASN A 31 -12.13 -24.41 -2.18
C ASN A 31 -10.88 -23.70 -1.69
N ARG A 32 -10.44 -24.04 -0.49
CA ARG A 32 -9.28 -23.43 0.17
C ARG A 32 -7.98 -24.25 0.05
N ALA A 33 -7.93 -25.25 -0.84
CA ALA A 33 -6.74 -26.08 -1.01
C ALA A 33 -5.47 -25.26 -1.37
N PHE A 34 -5.64 -24.15 -2.07
CA PHE A 34 -4.57 -23.22 -2.43
C PHE A 34 -4.60 -21.90 -1.63
N CYS A 35 -5.34 -21.86 -0.53
CA CYS A 35 -5.39 -20.72 0.37
C CYS A 35 -4.53 -20.99 1.61
N LYS A 36 -3.72 -20.03 1.99
CA LYS A 36 -3.01 -20.02 3.27
C LYS A 36 -3.45 -18.82 4.06
N GLU A 37 -4.09 -19.05 5.19
CA GLU A 37 -4.44 -17.97 6.13
C GLU A 37 -3.17 -17.44 6.80
N ILE A 38 -3.10 -16.11 6.90
CA ILE A 38 -2.01 -15.39 7.55
C ILE A 38 -2.59 -14.45 8.60
N GLU A 39 -1.76 -14.13 9.59
CA GLU A 39 -2.10 -13.25 10.70
C GLU A 39 -1.17 -12.05 10.71
N SER A 40 -1.68 -10.88 11.14
CA SER A 40 -0.86 -9.71 11.34
C SER A 40 0.19 -9.94 12.42
N MET A 41 1.31 -9.24 12.32
CA MET A 41 2.47 -9.33 13.20
C MET A 41 3.16 -10.72 13.22
N HIS A 42 2.97 -11.52 12.16
CA HIS A 42 3.61 -12.83 11.99
C HIS A 42 4.46 -12.88 10.72
N GLY A 43 5.50 -13.72 10.78
CA GLY A 43 6.42 -13.97 9.66
C GLY A 43 6.09 -15.27 8.93
N TYR A 44 6.21 -15.26 7.61
CA TYR A 44 5.97 -16.40 6.73
C TYR A 44 7.12 -16.58 5.75
N LYS A 45 7.43 -17.85 5.41
CA LYS A 45 8.37 -18.18 4.33
C LYS A 45 7.59 -18.69 3.13
N VAL A 46 7.83 -18.10 1.95
CA VAL A 46 7.17 -18.44 0.69
C VAL A 46 8.23 -18.58 -0.40
N GLY A 47 8.68 -19.80 -0.66
CA GLY A 47 9.84 -20.03 -1.53
C GLY A 47 11.09 -19.37 -0.98
N GLY A 48 11.74 -18.52 -1.76
CA GLY A 48 12.90 -17.71 -1.36
C GLY A 48 12.54 -16.45 -0.56
N PHE A 49 11.26 -16.10 -0.50
CA PHE A 49 10.82 -14.88 0.18
C PHE A 49 10.56 -15.11 1.67
N LYS A 50 10.91 -14.11 2.47
CA LYS A 50 10.43 -13.94 3.85
C LYS A 50 9.42 -12.80 3.83
N VAL A 51 8.23 -13.04 4.37
CA VAL A 51 7.13 -12.07 4.40
C VAL A 51 6.72 -11.85 5.84
N PHE A 52 6.82 -10.62 6.32
CA PHE A 52 6.27 -10.22 7.61
C PHE A 52 5.02 -9.40 7.39
N VAL A 53 3.94 -9.76 8.07
CA VAL A 53 2.62 -9.14 7.90
C VAL A 53 2.45 -8.02 8.92
N LEU A 54 2.22 -6.80 8.45
CA LEU A 54 1.98 -5.63 9.28
C LEU A 54 0.48 -5.40 9.47
N SER A 55 0.09 -5.01 10.68
CA SER A 55 -1.23 -4.44 10.91
C SER A 55 -1.29 -3.03 10.31
N VAL A 56 -2.40 -2.65 9.70
CA VAL A 56 -2.63 -1.31 9.15
C VAL A 56 -4.00 -0.78 9.60
N VAL A 57 -4.20 0.52 9.47
CA VAL A 57 -5.41 1.21 9.92
C VAL A 57 -6.29 1.53 8.70
N HIS A 58 -7.36 0.78 8.53
CA HIS A 58 -8.31 0.93 7.42
C HIS A 58 -9.74 0.66 7.88
N ASP A 59 -10.75 1.04 7.08
CA ASP A 59 -12.18 0.84 7.39
C ASP A 59 -12.63 -0.63 7.32
N VAL A 60 -11.83 -1.49 6.70
CA VAL A 60 -12.01 -2.96 6.68
C VAL A 60 -10.70 -3.65 7.06
N PRO A 61 -10.73 -4.91 7.52
CA PRO A 61 -9.51 -5.67 7.80
C PRO A 61 -8.54 -5.67 6.62
N CYS A 62 -7.36 -5.12 6.84
CA CYS A 62 -6.31 -4.97 5.85
C CYS A 62 -4.94 -5.22 6.49
N VAL A 63 -3.94 -5.54 5.67
CA VAL A 63 -2.56 -5.78 6.11
C VAL A 63 -1.57 -5.19 5.11
N GLY A 64 -0.44 -4.73 5.64
CA GLY A 64 0.74 -4.40 4.86
C GLY A 64 1.79 -5.50 4.96
N PHE A 65 2.89 -5.34 4.24
CA PHE A 65 3.92 -6.36 4.17
C PHE A 65 5.33 -5.76 4.21
N ILE A 66 6.23 -6.47 4.93
CA ILE A 66 7.67 -6.38 4.70
C ILE A 66 8.06 -7.65 3.97
N ILE A 67 8.68 -7.53 2.81
CA ILE A 67 9.05 -8.66 1.95
C ILE A 67 10.57 -8.62 1.77
N GLU A 68 11.24 -9.73 2.10
CA GLU A 68 12.68 -9.89 1.91
C GLU A 68 12.97 -11.01 0.91
N HIS A 69 13.91 -10.74 0.01
CA HIS A 69 14.48 -11.73 -0.91
C HIS A 69 15.96 -11.43 -1.13
N GLU A 70 16.76 -12.46 -1.35
CA GLU A 70 18.21 -12.34 -1.52
C GLU A 70 18.60 -11.37 -2.66
N GLU A 71 17.91 -11.42 -3.79
CA GLU A 71 18.19 -10.58 -4.96
C GLU A 71 17.59 -9.18 -4.85
N MET A 72 16.45 -9.04 -4.20
CA MET A 72 15.71 -7.76 -4.12
C MET A 72 16.15 -6.93 -2.91
N GLY A 73 16.51 -7.57 -1.81
CA GLY A 73 16.63 -6.89 -0.52
C GLY A 73 15.28 -6.81 0.21
N ARG A 74 15.06 -5.73 0.94
CA ARG A 74 13.93 -5.55 1.85
C ARG A 74 12.96 -4.48 1.34
N LEU A 75 11.76 -4.90 1.00
CA LEU A 75 10.67 -4.06 0.50
C LEU A 75 9.62 -3.83 1.59
N LEU A 76 9.25 -2.58 1.81
CA LEU A 76 8.02 -2.20 2.49
C LEU A 76 6.90 -2.03 1.44
N PHE A 77 5.78 -2.74 1.63
CA PHE A 77 4.58 -2.61 0.81
C PHE A 77 3.39 -2.23 1.68
N ILE A 78 2.94 -0.98 1.59
CA ILE A 78 1.85 -0.43 2.39
C ILE A 78 0.85 0.29 1.48
N THR A 79 -0.40 -0.14 1.53
CA THR A 79 -1.53 0.49 0.86
C THR A 79 -2.81 0.25 1.66
N ASP A 80 -3.88 0.99 1.39
CA ASP A 80 -5.14 0.93 2.14
C ASP A 80 -4.92 1.14 3.65
N THR A 81 -4.33 2.27 4.00
CA THR A 81 -4.12 2.66 5.40
C THR A 81 -4.08 4.18 5.55
N MET A 82 -4.68 4.69 6.61
CA MET A 82 -4.61 6.12 6.91
C MET A 82 -3.24 6.56 7.46
N MET A 83 -2.45 5.64 8.04
CA MET A 83 -1.14 5.94 8.62
C MET A 83 -0.25 4.70 8.72
N LEU A 84 1.04 4.91 8.95
CA LEU A 84 2.01 3.88 9.31
C LEU A 84 2.60 4.21 10.68
N GLU A 85 2.35 3.37 11.67
CA GLU A 85 2.80 3.56 13.06
C GLU A 85 4.16 2.90 13.35
N TYR A 86 4.77 2.25 12.35
CA TYR A 86 6.00 1.47 12.53
C TYR A 86 7.21 2.19 11.97
N ASN A 87 8.29 2.21 12.74
CA ASN A 87 9.61 2.55 12.22
C ASN A 87 10.31 1.26 11.78
N ILE A 88 10.46 1.08 10.46
CA ILE A 88 10.98 -0.15 9.86
C ILE A 88 12.40 0.12 9.36
N PRO A 89 13.42 -0.47 9.99
CA PRO A 89 14.80 -0.24 9.62
C PRO A 89 15.22 -1.06 8.39
N ASN A 90 16.34 -0.63 7.79
CA ASN A 90 17.05 -1.36 6.73
C ASN A 90 16.18 -1.70 5.51
N LEU A 91 15.39 -0.73 5.02
CA LEU A 91 14.64 -0.87 3.78
C LEU A 91 15.53 -0.58 2.57
N ASP A 92 15.37 -1.41 1.53
CA ASP A 92 15.96 -1.19 0.20
C ASP A 92 14.95 -0.55 -0.76
N HIS A 93 13.66 -0.87 -0.60
CA HIS A 93 12.56 -0.40 -1.45
C HIS A 93 11.35 -0.01 -0.61
N ILE A 94 10.65 1.05 -1.02
CA ILE A 94 9.42 1.49 -0.38
C ILE A 94 8.32 1.62 -1.44
N MET A 95 7.24 0.87 -1.24
CA MET A 95 5.97 1.01 -1.95
C MET A 95 4.91 1.44 -0.94
N ILE A 96 4.50 2.71 -1.01
CA ILE A 96 3.67 3.34 0.01
C ILE A 96 2.51 4.11 -0.62
N GLU A 97 1.37 4.08 0.05
CA GLU A 97 0.20 4.86 -0.36
C GLU A 97 0.45 6.36 -0.30
N ALA A 98 -0.08 7.08 -1.29
CA ALA A 98 -0.27 8.52 -1.30
C ALA A 98 -1.58 8.81 -2.03
N ASN A 99 -2.70 8.62 -1.32
CA ASN A 99 -4.01 8.56 -1.96
C ASN A 99 -4.52 9.93 -2.38
N TYR A 100 -4.47 10.92 -1.50
CA TYR A 100 -5.08 12.22 -1.72
C TYR A 100 -4.25 13.36 -1.12
N SER A 101 -4.56 14.59 -1.53
CA SER A 101 -4.19 15.82 -0.84
C SER A 101 -5.45 16.45 -0.23
N ASP A 102 -5.37 16.88 1.01
CA ASP A 102 -6.48 17.53 1.70
C ASP A 102 -6.87 18.84 0.99
N ASP A 103 -5.90 19.55 0.42
CA ASP A 103 -6.12 20.79 -0.33
C ASP A 103 -6.94 20.51 -1.62
N ILE A 104 -6.57 19.48 -2.41
CA ILE A 104 -7.31 19.09 -3.63
C ILE A 104 -8.70 18.55 -3.27
N LEU A 105 -8.81 17.77 -2.21
CA LEU A 105 -10.06 17.22 -1.72
C LEU A 105 -11.02 18.35 -1.32
N GLN A 106 -10.53 19.35 -0.58
CA GLN A 106 -11.33 20.48 -0.15
C GLN A 106 -11.82 21.30 -1.37
N GLU A 107 -10.93 21.58 -2.32
CA GLU A 107 -11.30 22.27 -3.57
C GLU A 107 -12.40 21.51 -4.34
N ASN A 108 -12.28 20.18 -4.43
CA ASN A 108 -13.31 19.36 -5.09
C ASN A 108 -14.65 19.36 -4.36
N ILE A 109 -14.66 19.48 -3.04
CA ILE A 109 -15.89 19.62 -2.24
C ILE A 109 -16.51 20.98 -2.49
N ASP A 110 -15.73 22.05 -2.41
CA ASP A 110 -16.18 23.43 -2.59
C ASP A 110 -16.77 23.65 -4.00
N ASN A 111 -16.18 22.99 -5.00
CA ASN A 111 -16.67 23.01 -6.38
C ASN A 111 -17.82 22.02 -6.67
N GLY A 112 -18.32 21.29 -5.67
CA GLY A 112 -19.41 20.32 -5.82
C GLY A 112 -19.04 19.06 -6.63
N ILE A 113 -17.75 18.80 -6.87
CA ILE A 113 -17.25 17.62 -7.58
C ILE A 113 -17.34 16.39 -6.69
N MET A 114 -17.15 16.58 -5.37
CA MET A 114 -17.25 15.53 -4.37
C MET A 114 -18.23 15.88 -3.26
N PRO A 115 -19.07 14.93 -2.80
CA PRO A 115 -19.93 15.16 -1.66
C PRO A 115 -19.11 15.18 -0.35
N LEU A 116 -19.45 16.08 0.55
CA LEU A 116 -18.80 16.22 1.87
C LEU A 116 -18.79 14.90 2.66
N SER A 117 -19.83 14.07 2.51
CA SER A 117 -19.93 12.76 3.19
C SER A 117 -18.83 11.75 2.80
N MET A 118 -18.14 11.96 1.68
CA MET A 118 -17.02 11.11 1.31
C MET A 118 -15.69 11.50 1.97
N ARG A 119 -15.61 12.73 2.51
CA ARG A 119 -14.40 13.22 3.17
C ARG A 119 -14.04 12.36 4.38
N ASP A 120 -14.99 12.16 5.28
CA ASP A 120 -14.75 11.40 6.52
C ASP A 120 -14.26 9.97 6.23
N ARG A 121 -14.81 9.34 5.21
CA ARG A 121 -14.36 8.01 4.79
C ARG A 121 -12.90 8.02 4.31
N LEU A 122 -12.52 8.97 3.46
CA LEU A 122 -11.15 9.09 2.96
C LEU A 122 -10.16 9.31 4.10
N LEU A 123 -10.48 10.22 5.02
CA LEU A 123 -9.64 10.53 6.17
C LEU A 123 -9.35 9.33 7.09
N HIS A 124 -10.28 8.35 7.16
CA HIS A 124 -10.16 7.18 8.04
C HIS A 124 -9.70 5.91 7.32
N SER A 125 -9.54 5.96 6.00
CA SER A 125 -9.21 4.76 5.23
C SER A 125 -7.97 4.87 4.36
N HIS A 126 -7.51 6.09 4.03
CA HIS A 126 -6.42 6.28 3.08
C HIS A 126 -5.39 7.31 3.58
N MET A 127 -4.16 7.17 3.10
CA MET A 127 -3.04 8.01 3.50
C MET A 127 -3.01 9.32 2.68
N GLU A 128 -3.09 10.42 3.38
CA GLU A 128 -2.91 11.76 2.83
C GLU A 128 -1.42 11.99 2.49
N ILE A 129 -1.12 12.77 1.45
CA ILE A 129 0.26 12.99 0.98
C ILE A 129 1.18 13.55 2.08
N LYS A 130 0.71 14.45 2.94
CA LYS A 130 1.51 14.99 4.06
C LYS A 130 1.84 13.91 5.10
N THR A 131 0.90 12.97 5.33
CA THR A 131 1.16 11.79 6.17
C THR A 131 2.24 10.90 5.56
N THR A 132 2.19 10.67 4.24
CA THR A 132 3.25 9.93 3.52
C THR A 132 4.60 10.65 3.63
N GLU A 133 4.61 11.96 3.50
CA GLU A 133 5.82 12.78 3.68
C GLU A 133 6.41 12.64 5.08
N ASP A 134 5.58 12.65 6.12
CA ASP A 134 6.04 12.57 7.51
C ASP A 134 6.54 11.16 7.85
N VAL A 135 5.90 10.11 7.31
CA VAL A 135 6.43 8.75 7.39
C VAL A 135 7.82 8.66 6.77
N LEU A 136 8.04 9.22 5.59
CA LEU A 136 9.34 9.17 4.92
C LEU A 136 10.40 10.02 5.62
N LYS A 137 10.04 11.16 6.19
CA LYS A 137 10.95 11.98 7.03
C LYS A 137 11.43 11.24 8.28
N SER A 138 10.58 10.39 8.86
CA SER A 138 10.90 9.61 10.07
C SER A 138 11.58 8.27 9.76
N THR A 139 11.58 7.84 8.51
CA THR A 139 12.16 6.55 8.08
C THR A 139 13.66 6.70 7.77
N ASP A 140 14.45 5.70 8.14
CA ASP A 140 15.85 5.63 7.71
C ASP A 140 15.96 5.27 6.23
N LEU A 141 16.20 6.27 5.40
CA LEU A 141 16.26 6.13 3.94
C LEU A 141 17.68 5.87 3.39
N ARG A 142 18.69 5.65 4.21
CA ARG A 142 20.09 5.53 3.76
C ARG A 142 20.27 4.46 2.70
N ASN A 143 19.67 3.29 2.89
CA ASN A 143 19.78 2.14 1.98
C ASN A 143 18.67 2.11 0.92
N VAL A 144 17.64 2.95 1.05
CA VAL A 144 16.50 2.98 0.11
C VAL A 144 16.98 3.41 -1.26
N ARG A 145 16.65 2.62 -2.27
CA ARG A 145 17.01 2.86 -3.68
C ARG A 145 15.97 3.74 -4.38
N GLU A 146 14.68 3.47 -4.13
CA GLU A 146 13.57 4.26 -4.68
C GLU A 146 12.34 4.19 -3.79
N VAL A 147 11.44 5.16 -4.03
CA VAL A 147 10.09 5.20 -3.45
C VAL A 147 9.08 5.09 -4.58
N ILE A 148 8.09 4.22 -4.42
CA ILE A 148 6.99 4.04 -5.37
C ILE A 148 5.69 4.40 -4.66
N LEU A 149 5.04 5.43 -5.17
CA LEU A 149 3.75 5.88 -4.64
C LEU A 149 2.63 5.02 -5.20
N LEU A 150 1.79 4.51 -4.31
CA LEU A 150 0.69 3.61 -4.62
C LEU A 150 -0.66 4.31 -4.43
N HIS A 151 -1.69 3.75 -5.04
CA HIS A 151 -3.10 3.99 -4.75
C HIS A 151 -3.55 5.45 -4.82
N LEU A 152 -3.01 6.20 -5.76
CA LEU A 152 -3.38 7.59 -5.96
C LEU A 152 -4.85 7.70 -6.40
N SER A 153 -5.60 8.60 -5.75
CA SER A 153 -6.97 8.92 -6.14
C SER A 153 -7.01 9.61 -7.50
N ALA A 154 -7.85 9.15 -8.40
CA ALA A 154 -7.99 9.75 -9.72
C ALA A 154 -8.48 11.22 -9.70
N ARG A 155 -9.10 11.66 -8.60
CA ARG A 155 -9.69 13.00 -8.49
C ARG A 155 -9.03 13.88 -7.44
N ASN A 156 -8.50 13.28 -6.37
CA ASN A 156 -8.01 14.00 -5.20
C ASN A 156 -6.49 13.94 -5.07
N SER A 157 -5.78 13.55 -6.15
CA SER A 157 -4.33 13.53 -6.19
C SER A 157 -3.77 14.21 -7.43
N ASN A 158 -2.49 14.57 -7.35
CA ASN A 158 -1.70 15.02 -8.49
C ASN A 158 -0.39 14.23 -8.52
N ALA A 159 -0.30 13.27 -9.43
CA ALA A 159 0.80 12.32 -9.52
C ALA A 159 2.18 13.00 -9.70
N GLU A 160 2.24 14.07 -10.51
CA GLU A 160 3.48 14.81 -10.73
C GLU A 160 3.89 15.59 -9.49
N GLN A 161 2.97 16.34 -8.90
CA GLN A 161 3.20 17.12 -7.69
C GLN A 161 3.63 16.20 -6.53
N PHE A 162 2.93 15.07 -6.33
CA PHE A 162 3.24 14.12 -5.27
C PHE A 162 4.64 13.50 -5.45
N SER A 163 4.96 13.04 -6.66
CA SER A 163 6.27 12.45 -6.92
C SER A 163 7.41 13.46 -6.77
N GLN A 164 7.20 14.72 -7.14
CA GLN A 164 8.19 15.79 -6.95
C GLN A 164 8.39 16.12 -5.47
N SER A 165 7.30 16.22 -4.68
CA SER A 165 7.37 16.48 -3.25
C SER A 165 8.12 15.38 -2.51
N ILE A 166 7.74 14.12 -2.76
CA ILE A 166 8.40 12.98 -2.13
C ILE A 166 9.87 12.86 -2.55
N ARG A 167 10.19 13.07 -3.81
CA ARG A 167 11.60 13.09 -4.28
C ARG A 167 12.44 14.13 -3.55
N LYS A 168 11.89 15.32 -3.31
CA LYS A 168 12.57 16.40 -2.59
C LYS A 168 12.80 16.02 -1.12
N ILE A 169 11.83 15.39 -0.47
CA ILE A 169 11.91 15.00 0.95
C ILE A 169 12.81 13.79 1.13
N ALA A 170 12.60 12.74 0.35
CA ALA A 170 13.33 11.48 0.49
C ALA A 170 14.76 11.56 -0.08
N GLY A 171 15.05 12.47 -1.01
CA GLY A 171 16.32 12.50 -1.74
C GLY A 171 16.55 11.26 -2.60
N LYS A 172 15.48 10.55 -2.99
CA LYS A 172 15.52 9.27 -3.71
C LYS A 172 14.70 9.35 -4.99
N PRO A 173 15.02 8.56 -6.03
CA PRO A 173 14.14 8.35 -7.18
C PRO A 173 12.73 8.02 -6.69
N THR A 174 11.74 8.74 -7.21
CA THR A 174 10.34 8.55 -6.81
C THR A 174 9.49 8.36 -8.04
N TYR A 175 8.68 7.32 -8.01
CA TYR A 175 7.79 6.92 -9.11
C TYR A 175 6.36 6.84 -8.61
N VAL A 176 5.40 6.95 -9.55
CA VAL A 176 3.99 6.67 -9.29
C VAL A 176 3.64 5.37 -9.99
N ALA A 177 3.09 4.41 -9.24
CA ALA A 177 2.68 3.13 -9.80
C ALA A 177 1.59 3.30 -10.86
N LYS A 178 1.83 2.72 -12.03
CA LYS A 178 0.90 2.67 -13.15
C LYS A 178 1.09 1.40 -13.95
N SER A 179 0.07 1.01 -14.70
CA SER A 179 0.16 -0.15 -15.58
C SER A 179 1.35 -0.01 -16.54
N GLY A 180 2.18 -1.06 -16.61
CA GLY A 180 3.35 -1.09 -17.48
C GLY A 180 4.59 -0.37 -16.94
N LEU A 181 4.58 0.15 -15.71
CA LEU A 181 5.81 0.66 -15.08
C LEU A 181 6.83 -0.49 -14.94
N LYS A 182 8.03 -0.25 -15.43
CA LYS A 182 9.21 -1.12 -15.24
C LYS A 182 10.29 -0.28 -14.61
N LEU A 183 10.94 -0.81 -13.60
CA LEU A 183 12.13 -0.25 -12.97
C LEU A 183 13.28 -1.20 -13.24
N ASP A 184 14.40 -0.66 -13.70
CA ASP A 184 15.63 -1.39 -14.03
C ASP A 184 16.52 -1.54 -12.79
#